data_b5cefbe31785dc9cb4268333b22cde9c
#
_entry.id   b5cefbe31785dc9cb4268333b22cde9c
#
_cell.length_a   1.000
_cell.length_b   1.000
_cell.length_c   1.000
_cell.angle_alpha   90.00
_cell.angle_beta   90.00
_cell.angle_gamma   90.00
#
_symmetry.space_group_name_H-M   'P 1'
#
loop_
_entity.id
_entity.type
_entity.pdbx_description
1 polymer ?
#
loop_
_entity_poly.entity_id
_entity_poly.type
_entity_poly.pdbx_seq_one_letter_code
_entity_poly.pdbx_strand_id
1 'polypeptide(L)'
;YLPSSVNVGVINVSIGGCKIELFDKDKTDSYVATVAPNWMKNMIKEYDGNPYRRLVEMAKLAQKEGVIKGILLHQGESNTNDTTWTKKVKIVYDNLLQDLNLPPNSVPLLAGETVHAEQGGICASMNTIIATLPKTIPTARIISSKGCTDAADNLHFDAAGYRELGKRYALTMLDVLGYKTPLSK
;
A
#
# COMPACT_ATOMS: atom_id res chain seq x y z
N TYR A 1 16.81 -1.65 15.30
CA TYR A 1 17.60 -1.33 14.10
C TYR A 1 17.76 0.19 13.89
N LEU A 2 16.80 0.99 14.35
CA LEU A 2 16.89 2.45 14.30
C LEU A 2 17.61 3.00 15.53
N PRO A 3 18.39 4.10 15.41
CA PRO A 3 18.87 4.83 16.57
C PRO A 3 17.73 5.27 17.50
N SER A 4 17.96 5.32 18.80
CA SER A 4 16.95 5.75 19.79
C SER A 4 16.46 7.20 19.61
N SER A 5 17.20 8.01 18.85
CA SER A 5 16.85 9.38 18.50
C SER A 5 15.88 9.48 17.30
N VAL A 6 15.58 8.36 16.63
CA VAL A 6 14.69 8.34 15.46
C VAL A 6 13.30 7.89 15.88
N ASN A 7 12.31 8.76 15.68
CA ASN A 7 10.90 8.43 15.84
C ASN A 7 10.30 8.06 14.47
N VAL A 8 9.40 7.06 14.48
CA VAL A 8 8.69 6.62 13.29
C VAL A 8 7.22 6.99 13.44
N GLY A 9 6.70 7.76 12.48
CA GLY A 9 5.28 8.02 12.34
C GLY A 9 4.69 7.18 11.18
N VAL A 10 3.44 6.78 11.32
CA VAL A 10 2.68 6.10 10.27
C VAL A 10 1.39 6.86 10.03
N ILE A 11 1.14 7.20 8.75
CA ILE A 11 -0.13 7.76 8.30
C ILE A 11 -0.90 6.61 7.67
N ASN A 12 -2.06 6.28 8.22
CA ASN A 12 -2.94 5.27 7.68
C ASN A 12 -4.23 5.91 7.16
N VAL A 13 -4.47 5.77 5.85
CA VAL A 13 -5.75 6.07 5.21
C VAL A 13 -6.07 4.88 4.33
N SER A 14 -7.06 4.08 4.72
CA SER A 14 -7.40 2.83 4.04
C SER A 14 -8.90 2.60 4.01
N ILE A 15 -9.37 2.07 2.88
CA ILE A 15 -10.76 1.64 2.69
C ILE A 15 -10.74 0.16 2.33
N GLY A 16 -11.30 -0.69 3.18
CA GLY A 16 -11.38 -2.12 2.92
C GLY A 16 -12.18 -2.42 1.66
N GLY A 17 -11.73 -3.40 0.85
CA GLY A 17 -12.42 -3.87 -0.35
C GLY A 17 -12.47 -2.91 -1.54
N CYS A 18 -11.78 -1.77 -1.50
CA CYS A 18 -11.75 -0.85 -2.62
C CYS A 18 -10.79 -1.30 -3.74
N LYS A 19 -11.07 -0.88 -4.97
CA LYS A 19 -10.09 -0.91 -6.05
C LYS A 19 -9.12 0.25 -5.92
N ILE A 20 -7.93 0.12 -6.51
CA ILE A 20 -6.89 1.16 -6.48
C ILE A 20 -7.36 2.50 -7.05
N GLU A 21 -8.34 2.47 -7.95
CA GLU A 21 -8.95 3.65 -8.58
C GLU A 21 -9.59 4.61 -7.56
N LEU A 22 -9.96 4.14 -6.38
CA LEU A 22 -10.45 5.02 -5.31
C LEU A 22 -9.38 6.03 -4.85
N PHE A 23 -8.11 5.68 -4.97
CA PHE A 23 -6.99 6.55 -4.61
C PHE A 23 -6.37 7.30 -5.81
N ASP A 24 -6.94 7.18 -7.01
CA ASP A 24 -6.58 8.01 -8.16
C ASP A 24 -7.36 9.35 -8.06
N LYS A 25 -6.64 10.47 -7.86
CA LYS A 25 -7.26 11.79 -7.63
C LYS A 25 -8.25 12.22 -8.71
N ASP A 26 -8.03 11.75 -9.96
CA ASP A 26 -8.89 12.09 -11.08
C ASP A 26 -10.10 11.15 -11.20
N LYS A 27 -10.14 10.06 -10.42
CA LYS A 27 -11.20 9.05 -10.47
C LYS A 27 -11.97 8.88 -9.17
N THR A 28 -11.47 9.39 -8.06
CA THR A 28 -12.09 9.23 -6.73
C THR A 28 -13.58 9.55 -6.76
N ASP A 29 -13.96 10.73 -7.25
CA ASP A 29 -15.37 11.17 -7.22
C ASP A 29 -16.26 10.27 -8.08
N SER A 30 -15.82 9.92 -9.30
CA SER A 30 -16.56 9.00 -10.16
C SER A 30 -16.65 7.60 -9.57
N TYR A 31 -15.60 7.11 -8.93
CA TYR A 31 -15.59 5.82 -8.24
C TYR A 31 -16.61 5.80 -7.10
N VAL A 32 -16.63 6.82 -6.28
CA VAL A 32 -17.57 6.96 -5.16
C VAL A 32 -19.02 7.02 -5.68
N ALA A 33 -19.25 7.75 -6.76
CA ALA A 33 -20.59 7.89 -7.33
C ALA A 33 -21.12 6.59 -7.93
N THR A 34 -20.29 5.85 -8.70
CA THR A 34 -20.75 4.79 -9.61
C THR A 34 -20.32 3.37 -9.22
N VAL A 35 -19.22 3.21 -8.45
CA VAL A 35 -18.62 1.91 -8.15
C VAL A 35 -18.77 1.53 -6.67
N ALA A 36 -18.55 2.48 -5.75
CA ALA A 36 -18.55 2.22 -4.33
C ALA A 36 -19.95 1.80 -3.82
N PRO A 37 -20.11 0.62 -3.20
CA PRO A 37 -21.36 0.22 -2.56
C PRO A 37 -21.64 1.09 -1.30
N ASN A 38 -22.87 1.08 -0.82
CA ASN A 38 -23.28 1.93 0.30
C ASN A 38 -22.44 1.75 1.57
N TRP A 39 -22.06 0.52 1.90
CA TRP A 39 -21.20 0.25 3.06
C TRP A 39 -19.83 0.90 2.91
N MET A 40 -19.25 0.87 1.72
CA MET A 40 -17.97 1.53 1.41
C MET A 40 -18.11 3.06 1.44
N LYS A 41 -19.23 3.60 0.90
CA LYS A 41 -19.52 5.04 0.96
C LYS A 41 -19.58 5.55 2.41
N ASN A 42 -20.08 4.73 3.34
CA ASN A 42 -20.10 5.09 4.77
C ASN A 42 -18.67 5.18 5.34
N MET A 43 -17.77 4.25 4.99
CA MET A 43 -16.36 4.35 5.39
C MET A 43 -15.67 5.56 4.75
N ILE A 44 -15.94 5.84 3.47
CA ILE A 44 -15.36 6.99 2.75
C ILE A 44 -15.79 8.31 3.37
N LYS A 45 -17.00 8.43 3.93
CA LYS A 45 -17.47 9.62 4.64
C LYS A 45 -16.57 10.01 5.83
N GLU A 46 -15.92 9.04 6.50
CA GLU A 46 -14.96 9.29 7.58
C GLU A 46 -13.72 10.06 7.11
N TYR A 47 -13.47 10.06 5.80
CA TYR A 47 -12.41 10.80 5.12
C TYR A 47 -12.95 11.97 4.28
N ASP A 48 -14.02 12.60 4.73
CA ASP A 48 -14.66 13.74 4.06
C ASP A 48 -15.01 13.47 2.59
N GLY A 49 -15.36 12.22 2.29
CA GLY A 49 -15.75 11.75 0.95
C GLY A 49 -14.59 11.48 -0.01
N ASN A 50 -13.33 11.77 0.38
CA ASN A 50 -12.19 11.61 -0.52
C ASN A 50 -10.94 11.11 0.23
N PRO A 51 -10.69 9.79 0.26
CA PRO A 51 -9.54 9.20 0.96
C PRO A 51 -8.19 9.65 0.40
N TYR A 52 -8.08 9.87 -0.92
CA TYR A 52 -6.83 10.37 -1.50
C TYR A 52 -6.48 11.77 -0.96
N ARG A 53 -7.45 12.70 -1.00
CA ARG A 53 -7.27 14.05 -0.44
C ARG A 53 -6.88 13.96 1.05
N ARG A 54 -7.57 13.14 1.83
CA ARG A 54 -7.25 12.93 3.24
C ARG A 54 -5.82 12.44 3.45
N LEU A 55 -5.35 11.49 2.63
CA LEU A 55 -3.99 10.99 2.70
C LEU A 55 -2.97 12.11 2.44
N VAL A 56 -3.19 12.92 1.41
CA VAL A 56 -2.31 14.05 1.06
C VAL A 56 -2.28 15.10 2.17
N GLU A 57 -3.44 15.47 2.73
CA GLU A 57 -3.54 16.44 3.84
C GLU A 57 -2.76 15.97 5.07
N MET A 58 -2.96 14.72 5.48
CA MET A 58 -2.24 14.15 6.63
C MET A 58 -0.74 14.05 6.38
N ALA A 59 -0.34 13.67 5.16
CA ALA A 59 1.07 13.64 4.79
C ALA A 59 1.72 15.03 4.80
N LYS A 60 1.03 16.07 4.33
CA LYS A 60 1.50 17.47 4.42
C LYS A 60 1.61 17.97 5.86
N LEU A 61 0.72 17.52 6.75
CA LEU A 61 0.85 17.82 8.18
C LEU A 61 2.11 17.15 8.76
N ALA A 62 2.33 15.88 8.44
CA ALA A 62 3.49 15.15 8.91
C ALA A 62 4.82 15.72 8.35
N GLN A 63 4.82 16.29 7.14
CA GLN A 63 6.00 16.95 6.57
C GLN A 63 6.44 18.20 7.35
N LYS A 64 5.59 18.77 8.20
CA LYS A 64 5.98 19.87 9.09
C LYS A 64 6.86 19.40 10.26
N GLU A 65 6.73 18.14 10.65
CA GLU A 65 7.40 17.54 11.81
C GLU A 65 8.43 16.48 11.42
N GLY A 66 8.45 16.04 10.16
CA GLY A 66 9.31 14.94 9.74
C GLY A 66 9.47 14.84 8.23
N VAL A 67 10.04 13.72 7.80
CA VAL A 67 10.32 13.44 6.39
C VAL A 67 9.60 12.17 5.96
N ILE A 68 8.88 12.21 4.85
CA ILE A 68 8.29 11.02 4.24
C ILE A 68 9.40 10.10 3.73
N LYS A 69 9.49 8.91 4.27
CA LYS A 69 10.56 7.94 3.97
C LYS A 69 10.08 6.75 3.15
N GLY A 70 8.79 6.53 3.04
CA GLY A 70 8.25 5.41 2.27
C GLY A 70 6.75 5.47 2.12
N ILE A 71 6.23 4.73 1.14
CA ILE A 71 4.81 4.49 0.91
C ILE A 71 4.58 2.99 1.08
N LEU A 72 3.60 2.62 1.89
CA LEU A 72 3.19 1.23 2.09
C LEU A 72 1.87 1.00 1.37
N LEU A 73 1.81 -0.01 0.53
CA LEU A 73 0.62 -0.41 -0.21
C LEU A 73 0.28 -1.87 0.10
N HIS A 74 -0.93 -2.09 0.59
CA HIS A 74 -1.52 -3.42 0.66
C HIS A 74 -2.88 -3.35 -0.04
N GLN A 75 -2.91 -3.77 -1.30
CA GLN A 75 -4.08 -3.69 -2.16
C GLN A 75 -3.87 -4.62 -3.37
N GLY A 76 -4.92 -5.24 -3.85
CA GLY A 76 -4.85 -6.12 -5.01
C GLY A 76 -6.11 -6.97 -5.17
N GLU A 77 -6.74 -7.37 -4.08
CA GLU A 77 -7.82 -8.33 -4.06
C GLU A 77 -8.99 -7.88 -4.96
N SER A 78 -9.42 -6.63 -4.82
CA SER A 78 -10.51 -6.06 -5.63
C SER A 78 -10.11 -5.72 -7.07
N ASN A 79 -8.81 -5.79 -7.38
CA ASN A 79 -8.27 -5.67 -8.74
C ASN A 79 -7.73 -7.01 -9.26
N THR A 80 -8.11 -8.15 -8.68
CA THR A 80 -7.63 -9.48 -9.11
C THR A 80 -7.84 -9.66 -10.61
N ASN A 81 -6.80 -10.14 -11.30
CA ASN A 81 -6.72 -10.30 -12.76
C ASN A 81 -6.69 -9.00 -13.59
N ASP A 82 -6.59 -7.83 -12.96
CA ASP A 82 -6.42 -6.57 -13.67
C ASP A 82 -4.95 -6.38 -14.11
N THR A 83 -4.63 -6.76 -15.33
CA THR A 83 -3.28 -6.63 -15.90
C THR A 83 -2.79 -5.18 -16.03
N THR A 84 -3.68 -4.20 -15.86
CA THR A 84 -3.35 -2.77 -15.89
C THR A 84 -3.08 -2.19 -14.49
N TRP A 85 -3.22 -2.99 -13.45
CA TRP A 85 -3.11 -2.56 -12.05
C TRP A 85 -1.79 -1.82 -11.75
N THR A 86 -0.65 -2.30 -12.25
CA THR A 86 0.65 -1.64 -12.01
C THR A 86 0.72 -0.23 -12.58
N LYS A 87 0.07 0.02 -13.72
CA LYS A 87 -0.04 1.35 -14.32
C LYS A 87 -0.94 2.26 -13.47
N LYS A 88 -2.02 1.73 -12.93
CA LYS A 88 -2.93 2.46 -12.03
C LYS A 88 -2.23 2.82 -10.71
N VAL A 89 -1.48 1.89 -10.13
CA VAL A 89 -0.64 2.17 -8.94
C VAL A 89 0.37 3.26 -9.25
N LYS A 90 1.00 3.22 -10.44
CA LYS A 90 1.96 4.27 -10.83
C LYS A 90 1.30 5.65 -10.87
N ILE A 91 0.08 5.76 -11.41
CA ILE A 91 -0.66 7.04 -11.41
C ILE A 91 -0.86 7.55 -9.98
N VAL A 92 -1.31 6.71 -9.08
CA VAL A 92 -1.49 7.07 -7.65
C VAL A 92 -0.16 7.49 -7.02
N TYR A 93 0.90 6.72 -7.26
CA TYR A 93 2.24 6.99 -6.74
C TYR A 93 2.78 8.34 -7.25
N ASP A 94 2.73 8.59 -8.56
CA ASP A 94 3.19 9.83 -9.17
C ASP A 94 2.39 11.04 -8.66
N ASN A 95 1.07 10.90 -8.53
CA ASN A 95 0.20 11.92 -7.95
C ASN A 95 0.59 12.25 -6.50
N LEU A 96 0.85 11.24 -5.67
CA LEU A 96 1.29 11.44 -4.29
C LEU A 96 2.63 12.19 -4.23
N LEU A 97 3.61 11.80 -5.05
CA LEU A 97 4.89 12.51 -5.08
C LEU A 97 4.70 13.97 -5.51
N GLN A 98 3.90 14.21 -6.55
CA GLN A 98 3.60 15.57 -7.04
C GLN A 98 2.93 16.42 -5.96
N ASP A 99 1.85 15.92 -5.37
CA ASP A 99 1.03 16.67 -4.41
C ASP A 99 1.76 16.91 -3.07
N LEU A 100 2.78 16.08 -2.76
CA LEU A 100 3.67 16.23 -1.60
C LEU A 100 4.97 16.98 -1.91
N ASN A 101 5.14 17.48 -3.14
CA ASN A 101 6.37 18.15 -3.61
C ASN A 101 7.63 17.28 -3.42
N LEU A 102 7.52 15.99 -3.68
CA LEU A 102 8.61 15.04 -3.63
C LEU A 102 9.16 14.78 -5.04
N PRO A 103 10.49 14.67 -5.21
CA PRO A 103 11.04 14.36 -6.52
C PRO A 103 10.55 13.01 -7.07
N PRO A 104 10.42 12.87 -8.40
CA PRO A 104 10.08 11.57 -9.00
C PRO A 104 11.02 10.46 -8.53
N ASN A 105 10.47 9.31 -8.20
CA ASN A 105 11.22 8.14 -7.72
C ASN A 105 12.08 8.37 -6.46
N SER A 106 11.79 9.39 -5.66
CA SER A 106 12.57 9.69 -4.45
C SER A 106 12.18 8.89 -3.22
N VAL A 107 10.99 8.28 -3.24
CA VAL A 107 10.42 7.56 -2.09
C VAL A 107 10.13 6.12 -2.48
N PRO A 108 10.61 5.12 -1.73
CA PRO A 108 10.30 3.73 -2.02
C PRO A 108 8.82 3.43 -1.80
N LEU A 109 8.25 2.60 -2.67
CA LEU A 109 6.92 2.02 -2.54
C LEU A 109 7.06 0.53 -2.18
N LEU A 110 6.55 0.13 -1.05
CA LEU A 110 6.50 -1.27 -0.64
C LEU A 110 5.09 -1.81 -0.84
N ALA A 111 4.95 -2.83 -1.68
CA ALA A 111 3.66 -3.44 -2.00
C ALA A 111 3.62 -4.89 -1.50
N GLY A 112 2.65 -5.22 -0.65
CA GLY A 112 2.44 -6.57 -0.14
C GLY A 112 1.67 -7.45 -1.11
N GLU A 113 2.04 -8.73 -1.15
CA GLU A 113 1.27 -9.75 -1.84
C GLU A 113 -0.04 -10.04 -1.10
N THR A 114 -1.07 -10.50 -1.83
CA THR A 114 -2.30 -11.07 -1.28
C THR A 114 -2.01 -12.47 -0.70
N VAL A 115 -2.98 -13.10 -0.05
CA VAL A 115 -2.83 -14.47 0.47
C VAL A 115 -2.38 -15.42 -0.66
N HIS A 116 -1.37 -16.24 -0.39
CA HIS A 116 -0.78 -17.15 -1.38
C HIS A 116 -1.69 -18.34 -1.71
N ALA A 117 -1.55 -18.90 -2.91
CA ALA A 117 -2.28 -20.09 -3.36
C ALA A 117 -2.00 -21.32 -2.47
N GLU A 118 -0.78 -21.45 -1.93
CA GLU A 118 -0.40 -22.53 -1.00
C GLU A 118 -1.22 -22.52 0.30
N GLN A 119 -1.84 -21.36 0.61
CA GLN A 119 -2.69 -21.11 1.77
C GLN A 119 -4.17 -20.99 1.39
N GLY A 120 -4.51 -21.40 0.16
CA GLY A 120 -5.88 -21.33 -0.35
C GLY A 120 -6.33 -19.95 -0.82
N GLY A 121 -5.43 -18.97 -0.93
CA GLY A 121 -5.76 -17.59 -1.27
C GLY A 121 -6.57 -17.45 -2.55
N ILE A 122 -7.80 -16.96 -2.43
CA ILE A 122 -8.74 -16.82 -3.57
C ILE A 122 -8.33 -15.72 -4.57
N CYS A 123 -7.48 -14.79 -4.14
CA CYS A 123 -6.92 -13.72 -4.96
C CYS A 123 -5.44 -13.95 -5.32
N ALA A 124 -4.90 -15.16 -5.11
CA ALA A 124 -3.47 -15.45 -5.25
C ALA A 124 -2.91 -15.19 -6.66
N SER A 125 -3.76 -15.26 -7.71
CA SER A 125 -3.36 -14.89 -9.08
C SER A 125 -2.89 -13.45 -9.20
N MET A 126 -3.33 -12.56 -8.30
CA MET A 126 -2.90 -11.18 -8.25
C MET A 126 -1.40 -11.03 -7.95
N ASN A 127 -0.80 -11.96 -7.21
CA ASN A 127 0.60 -11.90 -6.84
C ASN A 127 1.54 -11.92 -8.05
N THR A 128 1.13 -12.56 -9.16
CA THR A 128 1.90 -12.51 -10.41
C THR A 128 1.91 -11.11 -11.03
N ILE A 129 0.83 -10.35 -10.88
CA ILE A 129 0.71 -8.97 -11.34
C ILE A 129 1.51 -8.05 -10.40
N ILE A 130 1.32 -8.19 -9.07
CA ILE A 130 2.04 -7.44 -8.04
C ILE A 130 3.56 -7.58 -8.24
N ALA A 131 4.05 -8.78 -8.52
CA ALA A 131 5.47 -9.05 -8.77
C ALA A 131 6.07 -8.25 -9.95
N THR A 132 5.24 -7.74 -10.86
CA THR A 132 5.70 -6.91 -11.99
C THR A 132 5.80 -5.42 -11.66
N LEU A 133 5.34 -4.97 -10.50
CA LEU A 133 5.32 -3.55 -10.12
C LEU A 133 6.70 -2.87 -10.20
N PRO A 134 7.83 -3.51 -9.83
CA PRO A 134 9.16 -2.89 -9.96
C PRO A 134 9.56 -2.55 -11.40
N LYS A 135 8.95 -3.20 -12.41
CA LYS A 135 9.16 -2.83 -13.82
C LYS A 135 8.49 -1.51 -14.19
N THR A 136 7.47 -1.10 -13.42
CA THR A 136 6.69 0.12 -13.65
C THR A 136 7.13 1.25 -12.72
N ILE A 137 7.50 0.92 -11.47
CA ILE A 137 8.00 1.85 -10.45
C ILE A 137 9.35 1.30 -9.97
N PRO A 138 10.49 1.85 -10.41
CA PRO A 138 11.81 1.29 -10.10
C PRO A 138 12.15 1.24 -8.61
N THR A 139 11.55 2.13 -7.82
CA THR A 139 11.71 2.17 -6.35
C THR A 139 10.78 1.20 -5.61
N ALA A 140 9.90 0.49 -6.32
CA ALA A 140 9.01 -0.47 -5.67
C ALA A 140 9.76 -1.71 -5.17
N ARG A 141 9.30 -2.23 -4.04
CA ARG A 141 9.72 -3.52 -3.46
C ARG A 141 8.48 -4.34 -3.15
N ILE A 142 8.55 -5.62 -3.46
CA ILE A 142 7.44 -6.54 -3.18
C ILE A 142 7.70 -7.24 -1.85
N ILE A 143 6.69 -7.22 -1.00
CA ILE A 143 6.73 -7.88 0.30
C ILE A 143 5.99 -9.21 0.18
N SER A 144 6.75 -10.29 0.24
CA SER A 144 6.16 -11.62 0.12
C SER A 144 5.26 -11.95 1.31
N SER A 145 4.08 -12.45 1.03
CA SER A 145 3.15 -12.98 2.01
C SER A 145 3.27 -14.50 2.19
N LYS A 146 4.20 -15.13 1.50
CA LYS A 146 4.38 -16.59 1.59
C LYS A 146 4.56 -17.04 3.03
N GLY A 147 3.71 -18.00 3.46
CA GLY A 147 3.70 -18.54 4.82
C GLY A 147 3.09 -17.62 5.89
N CYS A 148 2.55 -16.45 5.52
CA CYS A 148 1.70 -15.67 6.44
C CYS A 148 0.36 -16.37 6.59
N THR A 149 -0.07 -16.60 7.82
CA THR A 149 -1.36 -17.27 8.09
C THR A 149 -2.54 -16.38 7.72
N ASP A 150 -3.62 -17.00 7.27
CA ASP A 150 -4.82 -16.33 6.81
C ASP A 150 -6.05 -16.67 7.68
N ALA A 151 -7.09 -15.87 7.53
CA ALA A 151 -8.39 -16.12 8.13
C ALA A 151 -9.15 -17.19 7.34
N ALA A 152 -10.22 -17.72 7.93
CA ALA A 152 -11.02 -18.80 7.33
C ALA A 152 -11.70 -18.42 5.98
N ASP A 153 -11.65 -17.16 5.59
CA ASP A 153 -12.19 -16.66 4.32
C ASP A 153 -11.21 -16.78 3.14
N ASN A 154 -9.97 -17.20 3.37
CA ASN A 154 -8.91 -17.33 2.37
C ASN A 154 -8.64 -16.04 1.59
N LEU A 155 -9.01 -14.90 2.15
CA LEU A 155 -8.89 -13.57 1.54
C LEU A 155 -8.06 -12.64 2.42
N HIS A 156 -8.32 -12.62 3.72
CA HIS A 156 -7.65 -11.76 4.67
C HIS A 156 -6.62 -12.55 5.49
N PHE A 157 -5.53 -11.91 5.87
CA PHE A 157 -4.61 -12.50 6.84
C PHE A 157 -5.23 -12.48 8.24
N ASP A 158 -4.90 -13.47 9.04
CA ASP A 158 -5.19 -13.43 10.47
C ASP A 158 -4.23 -12.48 11.22
N ALA A 159 -4.40 -12.34 12.53
CA ALA A 159 -3.58 -11.45 13.33
C ALA A 159 -2.08 -11.83 13.33
N ALA A 160 -1.75 -13.12 13.22
CA ALA A 160 -0.37 -13.59 13.16
C ALA A 160 0.24 -13.31 11.77
N GLY A 161 -0.52 -13.56 10.70
CA GLY A 161 -0.14 -13.25 9.33
C GLY A 161 0.12 -11.77 9.11
N TYR A 162 -0.77 -10.89 9.61
CA TYR A 162 -0.54 -9.44 9.54
C TYR A 162 0.70 -8.98 10.29
N ARG A 163 1.00 -9.55 11.47
CA ARG A 163 2.23 -9.22 12.21
C ARG A 163 3.48 -9.65 11.46
N GLU A 164 3.48 -10.85 10.89
CA GLU A 164 4.61 -11.34 10.11
C GLU A 164 4.79 -10.51 8.84
N LEU A 165 3.71 -10.21 8.12
CA LEU A 165 3.76 -9.36 6.94
C LEU A 165 4.26 -7.95 7.30
N GLY A 166 3.75 -7.36 8.37
CA GLY A 166 4.21 -6.06 8.88
C GLY A 166 5.70 -6.04 9.24
N LYS A 167 6.20 -7.11 9.85
CA LYS A 167 7.65 -7.28 10.12
C LYS A 167 8.46 -7.29 8.82
N ARG A 168 7.99 -7.98 7.79
CA ARG A 168 8.65 -8.02 6.47
C ARG A 168 8.67 -6.64 5.81
N TYR A 169 7.57 -5.89 5.87
CA TYR A 169 7.53 -4.50 5.43
C TYR A 169 8.58 -3.66 6.16
N ALA A 170 8.65 -3.77 7.50
CA ALA A 170 9.59 -3.00 8.30
C ALA A 170 11.05 -3.34 7.95
N LEU A 171 11.40 -4.62 7.87
CA LEU A 171 12.76 -5.05 7.54
C LEU A 171 13.17 -4.60 6.13
N THR A 172 12.28 -4.74 5.15
CA THR A 172 12.55 -4.28 3.78
C THR A 172 12.70 -2.77 3.72
N MET A 173 11.86 -2.01 4.44
CA MET A 173 11.99 -0.55 4.48
C MET A 173 13.33 -0.14 5.10
N LEU A 174 13.73 -0.74 6.21
CA LEU A 174 15.01 -0.46 6.86
C LEU A 174 16.19 -0.75 5.94
N ASP A 175 16.16 -1.88 5.23
CA ASP A 175 17.20 -2.27 4.26
C ASP A 175 17.30 -1.24 3.12
N VAL A 176 16.17 -0.85 2.53
CA VAL A 176 16.10 0.17 1.47
C VAL A 176 16.61 1.55 1.96
N LEU A 177 16.42 1.86 3.24
CA LEU A 177 16.93 3.08 3.86
C LEU A 177 18.39 2.98 4.32
N GLY A 178 19.07 1.85 4.07
CA GLY A 178 20.49 1.65 4.39
C GLY A 178 20.78 1.27 5.83
N TYR A 179 19.79 0.87 6.61
CA TYR A 179 20.02 0.35 7.96
C TYR A 179 20.38 -1.13 7.91
N LYS A 180 21.34 -1.53 8.76
CA LYS A 180 21.71 -2.94 8.87
C LYS A 180 20.56 -3.76 9.49
N THR A 181 20.11 -4.76 8.77
CA THR A 181 19.05 -5.68 9.17
C THR A 181 19.49 -7.12 8.91
N PRO A 182 18.75 -8.13 9.39
CA PRO A 182 19.00 -9.52 9.00
C PRO A 182 18.90 -9.79 7.48
N LEU A 183 18.31 -8.87 6.71
CA LEU A 183 18.23 -8.93 5.26
C LEU A 183 19.50 -8.40 4.58
N SER A 184 20.27 -7.54 5.27
CA SER A 184 21.52 -6.97 4.76
C SER A 184 22.63 -8.03 4.89
N LYS A 185 22.97 -8.68 3.78
CA LYS A 185 24.11 -9.61 3.70
C LYS A 185 25.30 -8.93 3.05
#